data_0802ca5ee208065b45be693ba6d0aac8
#
_entry.id   0802ca5ee208065b45be693ba6d0aac8
#
_cell.length_a   1.000
_cell.length_b   1.000
_cell.length_c   1.000
_cell.angle_alpha   90.00
_cell.angle_beta   90.00
_cell.angle_gamma   90.00
#
_symmetry.space_group_name_H-M   'P 1'
#
loop_
_entity.id
_entity.type
_entity.pdbx_description
1 polymer ?
#
loop_
_entity_poly.entity_id
_entity_poly.type
_entity_poly.pdbx_seq_one_letter_code
_entity_poly.pdbx_strand_id
1 'polypeptide(L)' 'MRETELWERLTAALGPAYATVWAREVALPALGSHTVAEALKAGLPCKTIWRAAWEWLELPTRDR' A
#
# COMPACT_ATOMS: atom_id res chain seq x y z
N MET A 1 -0.58 -5.22 11.70
CA MET A 1 0.34 -4.27 11.05
C MET A 1 -0.08 -2.85 11.37
N ARG A 2 0.87 -2.02 11.76
CA ARG A 2 0.62 -0.61 12.05
C ARG A 2 0.80 0.23 10.78
N GLU A 3 0.21 1.41 10.75
CA GLU A 3 0.35 2.32 9.62
C GLU A 3 1.82 2.68 9.33
N THR A 4 2.62 2.90 10.38
CA THR A 4 4.05 3.17 10.21
C THR A 4 4.75 2.02 9.51
N GLU A 5 4.42 0.79 9.84
CA GLU A 5 5.00 -0.39 9.21
C GLU A 5 4.57 -0.49 7.75
N LEU A 6 3.32 -0.17 7.45
CA LEU A 6 2.83 -0.12 6.07
C LEU A 6 3.66 0.86 5.24
N TRP A 7 3.88 2.08 5.77
CA TRP A 7 4.68 3.09 5.07
C TRP A 7 6.14 2.67 4.92
N GLU A 8 6.71 1.99 5.91
CA GLU A 8 8.06 1.46 5.82
C GLU A 8 8.19 0.46 4.67
N ARG A 9 7.23 -0.43 4.55
CA ARG A 9 7.22 -1.43 3.48
C ARG A 9 7.03 -0.80 2.11
N LEU A 10 6.12 0.16 1.99
CA LEU A 10 5.91 0.88 0.73
C LEU A 10 7.17 1.65 0.34
N THR A 11 7.81 2.30 1.30
CA THR A 11 9.05 3.03 1.06
C THR A 11 10.17 2.11 0.61
N ALA A 12 10.27 0.94 1.23
CA ALA A 12 11.28 -0.05 0.84
C ALA A 12 11.06 -0.57 -0.59
N ALA A 13 9.80 -0.71 -0.99
CA ALA A 13 9.47 -1.22 -2.32
C ALA A 13 9.58 -0.16 -3.42
N LEU A 14 9.23 1.08 -3.13
CA LEU A 14 9.06 2.14 -4.14
C LEU A 14 10.04 3.30 -4.00
N GLY A 15 10.71 3.42 -2.86
CA GLY A 15 11.53 4.57 -2.53
C GLY A 15 10.73 5.66 -1.82
N PRO A 16 11.37 6.45 -0.96
CA PRO A 16 10.67 7.41 -0.11
C PRO A 16 9.87 8.48 -0.85
N ALA A 17 10.40 9.01 -1.94
CA ALA A 17 9.72 10.05 -2.70
C ALA A 17 8.51 9.49 -3.46
N TYR A 18 8.70 8.37 -4.13
CA TYR A 18 7.66 7.79 -4.98
C TYR A 18 6.55 7.12 -4.18
N ALA A 19 6.87 6.55 -3.02
CA ALA A 19 5.88 5.86 -2.20
C ALA A 19 4.71 6.77 -1.84
N THR A 20 4.98 8.03 -1.47
CA THR A 20 3.94 9.00 -1.12
C THR A 20 3.05 9.33 -2.31
N VAL A 21 3.63 9.57 -3.47
CA VAL A 21 2.89 9.86 -4.70
C VAL A 21 2.06 8.67 -5.13
N TRP A 22 2.66 7.51 -5.16
CA TRP A 22 2.00 6.26 -5.53
C TRP A 22 0.78 5.98 -4.64
N ALA A 23 0.96 6.16 -3.32
CA ALA A 23 -0.12 5.90 -2.36
C ALA A 23 -1.32 6.83 -2.53
N ARG A 24 -1.13 8.01 -3.11
CA ARG A 24 -2.21 8.97 -3.33
C ARG A 24 -2.83 8.90 -4.71
N GLU A 25 -2.14 8.34 -5.68
CA GLU A 25 -2.57 8.39 -7.08
C GLU A 25 -2.98 7.06 -7.68
N VAL A 26 -2.42 5.96 -7.21
CA VAL A 26 -2.72 4.65 -7.79
C VAL A 26 -3.91 4.01 -7.09
N ALA A 27 -5.02 3.87 -7.83
CA ALA A 27 -6.19 3.17 -7.33
C ALA A 27 -5.99 1.66 -7.49
N LEU A 28 -6.17 0.92 -6.40
CA LEU A 28 -5.95 -0.52 -6.38
C LEU A 28 -7.30 -1.26 -6.54
N PRO A 29 -7.45 -2.11 -7.56
CA PRO A 29 -8.69 -2.86 -7.74
C PRO A 29 -9.09 -3.69 -6.52
N ALA A 30 -8.10 -4.27 -5.84
CA ALA A 30 -8.36 -5.08 -4.64
C ALA A 30 -8.92 -4.26 -3.48
N LEU A 31 -8.80 -2.92 -3.54
CA LEU A 31 -9.37 -2.02 -2.53
C LEU A 31 -10.61 -1.29 -3.06
N GLY A 32 -11.31 -1.88 -4.02
CA GLY A 32 -12.49 -1.26 -4.61
C GLY A 32 -12.17 -0.02 -5.44
N SER A 33 -11.01 -0.01 -6.07
CA SER A 33 -10.50 1.11 -6.86
C SER A 33 -10.17 2.36 -6.02
N HIS A 34 -9.83 2.15 -4.75
CA HIS A 34 -9.35 3.21 -3.87
C HIS A 34 -7.84 3.22 -3.77
N THR A 35 -7.27 4.40 -3.56
CA THR A 35 -5.84 4.53 -3.31
C THR A 35 -5.52 4.10 -1.87
N VAL A 36 -4.23 3.88 -1.59
CA VAL A 36 -3.79 3.58 -0.22
C VAL A 36 -4.23 4.68 0.75
N ALA A 37 -4.08 5.95 0.36
CA ALA A 37 -4.48 7.08 1.20
C ALA A 37 -5.98 7.06 1.48
N GLU A 38 -6.79 6.78 0.47
CA GLU A 38 -8.25 6.67 0.65
C GLU A 38 -8.63 5.50 1.54
N ALA A 39 -7.97 4.37 1.36
CA ALA A 39 -8.23 3.19 2.17
C ALA A 39 -7.89 3.41 3.65
N LEU A 40 -6.78 4.10 3.92
CA LEU A 40 -6.40 4.46 5.29
C LEU A 40 -7.43 5.39 5.92
N LYS A 41 -7.89 6.38 5.16
CA LYS A 41 -8.90 7.31 5.63
C LYS A 41 -10.22 6.61 5.92
N ALA A 42 -10.56 5.61 5.14
CA ALA A 42 -11.76 4.81 5.33
C ALA A 42 -11.67 3.82 6.50
N GLY A 43 -10.48 3.66 7.09
CA GLY A 43 -10.28 2.78 8.22
C GLY A 43 -10.03 1.32 7.88
N LEU A 44 -9.62 1.04 6.65
CA LEU A 44 -9.29 -0.34 6.27
C LEU A 44 -8.04 -0.84 7.01
N PRO A 45 -7.98 -2.14 7.34
CA PRO A 45 -6.80 -2.69 7.99
C PRO A 45 -5.55 -2.53 7.14
N CYS A 46 -4.45 -2.11 7.76
CA CYS A 46 -3.19 -1.93 7.06
C CYS A 46 -2.68 -3.20 6.38
N LYS A 47 -2.94 -4.34 6.99
CA LYS A 47 -2.57 -5.64 6.41
C LYS A 47 -3.29 -5.88 5.09
N THR A 48 -4.57 -5.53 5.02
CA THR A 48 -5.36 -5.64 3.79
C THR A 48 -4.82 -4.70 2.72
N ILE A 49 -4.48 -3.48 3.10
CA ILE A 49 -3.91 -2.48 2.20
C ILE A 49 -2.56 -2.96 1.66
N TRP A 50 -1.69 -3.45 2.56
CA TRP A 50 -0.38 -3.95 2.16
C TRP A 50 -0.49 -5.13 1.19
N ARG A 51 -1.41 -6.04 1.45
CA ARG A 51 -1.61 -7.20 0.57
C ARG A 51 -2.05 -6.76 -0.83
N ALA A 52 -2.94 -5.78 -0.93
CA ALA A 52 -3.38 -5.22 -2.21
C ALA A 52 -2.21 -4.58 -2.96
N ALA A 53 -1.38 -3.80 -2.26
CA ALA A 53 -0.20 -3.19 -2.84
C ALA A 53 0.82 -4.24 -3.28
N TRP A 54 1.03 -5.25 -2.44
CA TRP A 54 1.94 -6.35 -2.73
C TRP A 54 1.54 -7.07 -4.04
N GLU A 55 0.27 -7.36 -4.21
CA GLU A 55 -0.23 -8.01 -5.41
C GLU A 55 -0.08 -7.12 -6.65
N TRP A 56 -0.42 -5.85 -6.52
CA TRP A 56 -0.32 -4.89 -7.61
C TRP A 56 1.12 -4.72 -8.10
N LEU A 57 2.06 -4.67 -7.17
CA LEU A 57 3.48 -4.48 -7.48
C LEU A 57 4.19 -5.79 -7.82
N GLU A 58 3.52 -6.92 -7.70
CA GLU A 58 4.09 -8.24 -7.94
C GLU A 58 5.36 -8.50 -7.15
N LEU A 59 5.32 -8.14 -5.87
CA LEU A 59 6.47 -8.30 -4.98
C LEU A 59 6.71 -9.77 -4.62
N PRO A 60 7.96 -10.13 -4.26
CA PRO A 60 8.27 -11.51 -3.85
C PRO A 60 7.47 -11.96 -2.63
N THR A 61 7.19 -13.26 -2.55
CA THR A 61 6.43 -13.84 -1.44
C THR A 61 6.99 -13.49 -0.07
N ARG A 62 8.32 -13.37 0.03
CA ARG A 62 8.98 -13.01 1.28
C ARG A 62 8.60 -11.62 1.82
N ASP A 63 8.10 -10.74 0.95
CA ASP A 63 7.70 -9.39 1.35
C ASP A 63 6.23 -9.33 1.78
N ARG A 64 5.57 -10.47 1.74
CA ARG A 64 4.17 -10.60 2.09
C ARG A 64 3.95 -10.53 3.60
#